data_6a93591285c69a66d083db7ba2763586
#
_entry.id   6a93591285c69a66d083db7ba2763586
#
_cell.length_a   1.000
_cell.length_b   1.000
_cell.length_c   1.000
_cell.angle_alpha   90.00
_cell.angle_beta   90.00
_cell.angle_gamma   90.00
#
_symmetry.space_group_name_H-M   'P 1'
#
loop_
_entity.id
_entity.type
_entity.pdbx_description
1 polymer ?
#
loop_
_entity_poly.entity_id
_entity_poly.type
_entity_poly.pdbx_seq_one_letter_code
_entity_poly.pdbx_strand_id
1 'polypeptide(L)'
;MRRDRSLLPVLGWLVVLAVVGALALAGALRVAEAQRATPDPTARVIVVFGDSLTAGYGVTPAEAYPGRLHARLAAEGYRYRIVNAGVSGDTTAGGLRRVDWALSVKPSIAIVALGANDGLRGQSTVEMEQNLERIVERFQSGGARVLLAGMRLPPNYGGRYAGEFERAFAQAASRRGVVLMPFLLEGVGGEPSLNLPDGIHPTAEGHRIIADRLWPYLVPMLSK
;
A
#
# COMPACT_ATOMS: atom_id res chain seq x y z
N MET A 1 20.40 33.90 62.47
CA MET A 1 20.56 32.74 61.60
C MET A 1 19.34 32.63 60.71
N ARG A 2 19.41 33.10 59.45
CA ARG A 2 18.36 32.93 58.45
C ARG A 2 18.70 31.67 57.68
N ARG A 3 17.84 30.64 57.72
CA ARG A 3 17.96 29.43 56.91
C ARG A 3 17.39 29.73 55.51
N ASP A 4 18.24 29.60 54.50
CA ASP A 4 17.94 29.73 53.09
C ASP A 4 17.15 28.49 52.67
N ARG A 5 15.82 28.64 52.46
CA ARG A 5 14.88 27.54 52.12
C ARG A 5 14.44 27.54 50.63
N SER A 6 15.09 28.32 49.78
CA SER A 6 14.59 28.63 48.43
C SER A 6 15.22 27.84 47.28
N LEU A 7 16.24 27.00 47.49
CA LEU A 7 16.98 26.34 46.41
C LEU A 7 16.51 24.89 46.09
N LEU A 8 15.83 24.23 47.03
CA LEU A 8 15.39 22.83 46.85
C LEU A 8 14.34 22.59 45.75
N PRO A 9 13.31 23.45 45.56
CA PRO A 9 12.32 23.21 44.48
C PRO A 9 12.88 23.44 43.08
N VAL A 10 13.83 24.37 42.90
CA VAL A 10 14.42 24.67 41.56
C VAL A 10 15.27 23.50 41.04
N LEU A 11 16.01 22.84 41.95
CA LEU A 11 16.85 21.69 41.58
C LEU A 11 16.01 20.49 41.11
N GLY A 12 14.85 20.26 41.71
CA GLY A 12 13.91 19.22 41.34
C GLY A 12 13.34 19.40 39.90
N TRP A 13 12.99 20.65 39.56
CA TRP A 13 12.48 20.94 38.18
C TRP A 13 13.56 20.81 37.11
N LEU A 14 14.81 21.16 37.40
CA LEU A 14 15.93 21.01 36.47
C LEU A 14 16.24 19.54 36.18
N VAL A 15 16.15 18.66 37.19
CA VAL A 15 16.34 17.21 37.00
C VAL A 15 15.21 16.59 36.14
N VAL A 16 13.94 16.98 36.38
CA VAL A 16 12.80 16.51 35.62
C VAL A 16 12.91 16.94 34.13
N LEU A 17 13.29 18.20 33.88
CA LEU A 17 13.48 18.69 32.51
C LEU A 17 14.64 18.00 31.80
N ALA A 18 15.72 17.67 32.48
CA ALA A 18 16.86 16.95 31.92
C ALA A 18 16.48 15.49 31.56
N VAL A 19 15.69 14.82 32.41
CA VAL A 19 15.22 13.43 32.12
C VAL A 19 14.24 13.41 30.96
N VAL A 20 13.28 14.33 30.91
CA VAL A 20 12.32 14.44 29.78
C VAL A 20 13.05 14.77 28.48
N GLY A 21 14.03 15.67 28.51
CA GLY A 21 14.87 15.98 27.34
C GLY A 21 15.69 14.80 26.85
N ALA A 22 16.27 14.02 27.77
CA ALA A 22 17.04 12.81 27.42
C ALA A 22 16.16 11.71 26.82
N LEU A 23 14.94 11.53 27.34
CA LEU A 23 13.97 10.55 26.78
C LEU A 23 13.48 10.98 25.40
N ALA A 24 13.21 12.26 25.19
CA ALA A 24 12.82 12.80 23.89
C ALA A 24 13.95 12.66 22.85
N LEU A 25 15.20 12.92 23.23
CA LEU A 25 16.37 12.78 22.38
C LEU A 25 16.64 11.31 22.03
N ALA A 26 16.52 10.41 23.00
CA ALA A 26 16.63 8.96 22.77
C ALA A 26 15.54 8.42 21.84
N GLY A 27 14.30 8.93 21.97
CA GLY A 27 13.20 8.64 21.06
C GLY A 27 13.47 9.14 19.64
N ALA A 28 13.94 10.38 19.49
CA ALA A 28 14.29 10.95 18.18
C ALA A 28 15.46 10.22 17.52
N LEU A 29 16.47 9.80 18.29
CA LEU A 29 17.60 9.01 17.77
C LEU A 29 17.16 7.63 17.27
N ARG A 30 16.27 6.93 18.01
CA ARG A 30 15.71 5.63 17.58
C ARG A 30 14.86 5.75 16.32
N VAL A 31 14.07 6.82 16.18
CA VAL A 31 13.30 7.08 14.94
C VAL A 31 14.24 7.38 13.77
N ALA A 32 15.29 8.17 13.99
CA ALA A 32 16.28 8.47 12.94
C ALA A 32 17.11 7.23 12.53
N GLU A 33 17.39 6.33 13.45
CA GLU A 33 18.08 5.06 13.19
C GLU A 33 17.19 4.07 12.42
N ALA A 34 15.90 3.99 12.76
CA ALA A 34 14.93 3.20 12.03
C ALA A 34 14.74 3.68 10.57
N GLN A 35 14.88 4.99 10.34
CA GLN A 35 14.84 5.58 8.98
C GLN A 35 16.14 5.40 8.19
N ARG A 36 17.27 5.11 8.83
CA ARG A 36 18.58 4.87 8.21
C ARG A 36 18.93 3.39 8.06
N ALA A 37 18.06 2.48 8.52
CA ALA A 37 18.30 1.06 8.34
C ALA A 37 18.49 0.77 6.85
N THR A 38 19.70 0.41 6.46
CA THR A 38 20.01 -0.10 5.11
C THR A 38 19.07 -1.29 4.86
N PRO A 39 18.38 -1.33 3.69
CA PRO A 39 17.48 -2.44 3.39
C PRO A 39 18.24 -3.77 3.57
N ASP A 40 17.66 -4.69 4.35
CA ASP A 40 18.24 -6.04 4.48
C ASP A 40 18.40 -6.64 3.07
N PRO A 41 19.65 -6.88 2.60
CA PRO A 41 19.90 -7.37 1.24
C PRO A 41 19.31 -8.77 1.04
N THR A 42 18.98 -9.49 2.11
CA THR A 42 18.39 -10.82 2.09
C THR A 42 16.85 -10.78 2.14
N ALA A 43 16.24 -9.61 2.38
CA ALA A 43 14.81 -9.48 2.41
C ALA A 43 14.21 -9.70 1.02
N ARG A 44 13.20 -10.57 0.94
CA ARG A 44 12.42 -10.79 -0.29
C ARG A 44 11.67 -9.52 -0.66
N VAL A 45 11.38 -9.35 -1.93
CA VAL A 45 10.69 -8.15 -2.43
C VAL A 45 9.22 -8.46 -2.70
N ILE A 46 8.36 -7.59 -2.18
CA ILE A 46 6.97 -7.46 -2.63
C ILE A 46 6.90 -6.16 -3.42
N VAL A 47 6.54 -6.21 -4.70
CA VAL A 47 6.20 -5.02 -5.46
C VAL A 47 4.70 -4.77 -5.39
N VAL A 48 4.30 -3.54 -5.07
CA VAL A 48 2.90 -3.11 -5.15
C VAL A 48 2.77 -2.21 -6.37
N PHE A 49 2.19 -2.77 -7.43
CA PHE A 49 2.14 -2.19 -8.77
C PHE A 49 0.74 -1.67 -9.05
N GLY A 50 0.57 -0.35 -9.08
CA GLY A 50 -0.75 0.26 -9.14
C GLY A 50 -0.75 1.73 -9.59
N ASP A 51 -1.84 2.38 -9.31
CA ASP A 51 -2.11 3.79 -9.66
C ASP A 51 -1.96 4.74 -8.44
N SER A 52 -2.80 5.78 -8.36
CA SER A 52 -2.80 6.76 -7.27
C SER A 52 -3.14 6.15 -5.91
N LEU A 53 -3.97 5.11 -5.86
CA LEU A 53 -4.30 4.41 -4.62
C LEU A 53 -3.06 3.74 -4.04
N THR A 54 -2.24 3.14 -4.91
CA THR A 54 -0.96 2.52 -4.51
C THR A 54 0.10 3.57 -4.19
N ALA A 55 0.18 4.64 -4.99
CA ALA A 55 1.11 5.75 -4.72
C ALA A 55 0.86 6.42 -3.36
N GLY A 56 -0.37 6.36 -2.85
CA GLY A 56 -0.78 7.03 -1.62
C GLY A 56 -1.07 8.50 -1.84
N TYR A 57 -1.84 8.82 -2.90
CA TYR A 57 -2.23 10.21 -3.17
C TYR A 57 -2.93 10.83 -1.96
N GLY A 58 -2.42 12.00 -1.53
CA GLY A 58 -2.97 12.77 -0.41
C GLY A 58 -2.61 12.29 1.00
N VAL A 59 -1.80 11.24 1.13
CA VAL A 59 -1.30 10.74 2.41
C VAL A 59 0.22 10.56 2.38
N THR A 60 0.83 10.40 3.56
CA THR A 60 2.27 10.11 3.63
C THR A 60 2.57 8.66 3.18
N PRO A 61 3.80 8.35 2.74
CA PRO A 61 4.19 6.98 2.36
C PRO A 61 3.95 5.93 3.45
N ALA A 62 4.09 6.30 4.73
CA ALA A 62 3.85 5.41 5.86
C ALA A 62 2.35 5.15 6.10
N GLU A 63 1.48 6.09 5.74
CA GLU A 63 0.02 5.99 5.87
C GLU A 63 -0.62 5.27 4.68
N ALA A 64 -0.01 5.31 3.50
CA ALA A 64 -0.46 4.56 2.33
C ALA A 64 -0.49 3.05 2.62
N TYR A 65 -1.45 2.32 2.03
CA TYR A 65 -1.61 0.89 2.31
C TYR A 65 -0.34 0.04 2.06
N PRO A 66 0.54 0.35 1.08
CA PRO A 66 1.80 -0.37 0.97
C PRO A 66 2.73 -0.14 2.17
N GLY A 67 2.78 1.08 2.71
CA GLY A 67 3.55 1.40 3.92
C GLY A 67 3.00 0.68 5.15
N ARG A 68 1.67 0.62 5.30
CA ARG A 68 1.00 -0.14 6.36
C ARG A 68 1.28 -1.64 6.29
N LEU A 69 1.25 -2.21 5.09
CA LEU A 69 1.63 -3.61 4.87
C LEU A 69 3.10 -3.85 5.23
N HIS A 70 3.99 -2.92 4.88
CA HIS A 70 5.42 -3.02 5.24
C HIS A 70 5.61 -3.05 6.76
N ALA A 71 4.97 -2.15 7.49
CA ALA A 71 5.03 -2.11 8.94
C ALA A 71 4.48 -3.41 9.57
N ARG A 72 3.38 -3.95 9.03
CA ARG A 72 2.77 -5.18 9.51
C ARG A 72 3.64 -6.40 9.25
N LEU A 73 4.26 -6.51 8.07
CA LEU A 73 5.22 -7.58 7.76
C LEU A 73 6.35 -7.63 8.78
N ALA A 74 6.93 -6.47 9.10
CA ALA A 74 7.99 -6.37 10.10
C ALA A 74 7.52 -6.75 11.50
N ALA A 75 6.34 -6.28 11.92
CA ALA A 75 5.74 -6.59 13.22
C ALA A 75 5.44 -8.08 13.41
N GLU A 76 5.06 -8.78 12.33
CA GLU A 76 4.77 -10.22 12.34
C GLU A 76 6.01 -11.09 12.03
N GLY A 77 7.19 -10.46 11.90
CA GLY A 77 8.49 -11.16 11.74
C GLY A 77 8.75 -11.70 10.34
N TYR A 78 8.04 -11.20 9.31
CA TYR A 78 8.30 -11.55 7.92
C TYR A 78 9.45 -10.71 7.35
N ARG A 79 10.40 -11.37 6.69
CA ARG A 79 11.57 -10.70 6.07
C ARG A 79 11.28 -10.29 4.63
N TYR A 80 10.39 -9.30 4.48
CA TYR A 80 10.05 -8.71 3.19
C TYR A 80 10.22 -7.20 3.21
N ARG A 81 10.70 -6.64 2.11
CA ARG A 81 10.60 -5.21 1.83
C ARG A 81 9.51 -4.94 0.80
N ILE A 82 8.79 -3.86 0.96
CA ILE A 82 7.81 -3.42 -0.04
C ILE A 82 8.44 -2.36 -0.95
N VAL A 83 8.26 -2.53 -2.25
CA VAL A 83 8.53 -1.51 -3.26
C VAL A 83 7.19 -0.97 -3.74
N ASN A 84 6.90 0.28 -3.41
CA ASN A 84 5.73 0.97 -3.92
C ASN A 84 6.01 1.40 -5.37
N ALA A 85 5.29 0.81 -6.30
CA ALA A 85 5.36 1.06 -7.74
C ALA A 85 4.03 1.67 -8.24
N GLY A 86 3.39 2.51 -7.41
CA GLY A 86 2.19 3.28 -7.78
C GLY A 86 2.53 4.50 -8.63
N VAL A 87 1.74 4.74 -9.66
CA VAL A 87 1.84 5.95 -10.52
C VAL A 87 0.45 6.55 -10.66
N SER A 88 0.25 7.75 -10.10
CA SER A 88 -1.06 8.42 -10.14
C SER A 88 -1.57 8.60 -11.57
N GLY A 89 -2.85 8.24 -11.77
CA GLY A 89 -3.51 8.34 -13.07
C GLY A 89 -3.17 7.21 -14.05
N ASP A 90 -2.37 6.22 -13.64
CA ASP A 90 -1.97 5.13 -14.52
C ASP A 90 -3.14 4.20 -14.85
N THR A 91 -3.17 3.72 -16.09
CA THR A 91 -4.11 2.74 -16.62
C THR A 91 -3.41 1.38 -16.76
N THR A 92 -4.16 0.33 -17.08
CA THR A 92 -3.58 -0.97 -17.38
C THR A 92 -2.61 -0.91 -18.57
N ALA A 93 -2.93 -0.10 -19.60
CA ALA A 93 -2.02 0.15 -20.72
C ALA A 93 -0.74 0.88 -20.29
N GLY A 94 -0.84 1.84 -19.36
CA GLY A 94 0.32 2.51 -18.78
C GLY A 94 1.18 1.55 -17.96
N GLY A 95 0.56 0.76 -17.10
CA GLY A 95 1.23 -0.28 -16.33
C GLY A 95 1.98 -1.29 -17.21
N LEU A 96 1.35 -1.75 -18.29
CA LEU A 96 1.98 -2.69 -19.21
C LEU A 96 3.28 -2.14 -19.82
N ARG A 97 3.34 -0.83 -20.11
CA ARG A 97 4.57 -0.20 -20.65
C ARG A 97 5.72 -0.13 -19.65
N ARG A 98 5.44 -0.16 -18.34
CA ARG A 98 6.46 -0.02 -17.27
C ARG A 98 6.65 -1.28 -16.41
N VAL A 99 6.01 -2.40 -16.74
CA VAL A 99 6.12 -3.62 -15.94
C VAL A 99 7.55 -4.12 -15.83
N ASP A 100 8.36 -3.93 -16.86
CA ASP A 100 9.77 -4.35 -16.87
C ASP A 100 10.62 -3.59 -15.84
N TRP A 101 10.32 -2.31 -15.63
CA TRP A 101 10.92 -1.56 -14.54
C TRP A 101 10.56 -2.17 -13.17
N ALA A 102 9.31 -2.56 -12.97
CA ALA A 102 8.88 -3.21 -11.73
C ALA A 102 9.50 -4.62 -11.57
N LEU A 103 9.80 -5.31 -12.65
CA LEU A 103 10.50 -6.60 -12.63
C LEU A 103 11.99 -6.46 -12.28
N SER A 104 12.61 -5.30 -12.56
CA SER A 104 14.03 -5.07 -12.27
C SER A 104 14.39 -5.21 -10.79
N VAL A 105 13.42 -5.02 -9.87
CA VAL A 105 13.62 -5.23 -8.43
C VAL A 105 13.53 -6.69 -7.99
N LYS A 106 13.33 -7.63 -8.95
CA LYS A 106 13.22 -9.09 -8.74
C LYS A 106 12.20 -9.44 -7.66
N PRO A 107 10.91 -9.08 -7.82
CA PRO A 107 9.91 -9.34 -6.81
C PRO A 107 9.64 -10.84 -6.67
N SER A 108 9.49 -11.32 -5.44
CA SER A 108 8.96 -12.66 -5.15
C SER A 108 7.43 -12.69 -5.10
N ILE A 109 6.82 -11.53 -4.87
CA ILE A 109 5.37 -11.32 -4.89
C ILE A 109 5.10 -9.98 -5.59
N ALA A 110 4.09 -9.97 -6.47
CA ALA A 110 3.56 -8.76 -7.07
C ALA A 110 2.08 -8.60 -6.69
N ILE A 111 1.74 -7.46 -6.10
CA ILE A 111 0.36 -7.05 -5.88
C ILE A 111 0.02 -6.09 -7.02
N VAL A 112 -0.87 -6.50 -7.93
CA VAL A 112 -1.28 -5.71 -9.09
C VAL A 112 -2.62 -5.06 -8.77
N ALA A 113 -2.64 -3.73 -8.70
CA ALA A 113 -3.79 -2.89 -8.33
C ALA A 113 -3.96 -1.77 -9.38
N LEU A 114 -4.31 -2.16 -10.59
CA LEU A 114 -4.55 -1.29 -11.75
C LEU A 114 -5.92 -1.57 -12.35
N GLY A 115 -6.43 -0.62 -13.14
CA GLY A 115 -7.70 -0.73 -13.86
C GLY A 115 -8.74 0.30 -13.42
N ALA A 116 -8.61 0.90 -12.23
CA ALA A 116 -9.53 1.94 -11.78
C ALA A 116 -9.63 3.09 -12.77
N ASN A 117 -8.49 3.58 -13.28
CA ASN A 117 -8.45 4.67 -14.27
C ASN A 117 -9.00 4.27 -15.63
N ASP A 118 -8.87 3.00 -16.03
CA ASP A 118 -9.52 2.48 -17.25
C ASP A 118 -11.03 2.60 -17.11
N GLY A 119 -11.57 2.09 -15.99
CA GLY A 119 -13.00 2.13 -15.70
C GLY A 119 -13.55 3.55 -15.57
N LEU A 120 -12.90 4.41 -14.78
CA LEU A 120 -13.32 5.81 -14.58
C LEU A 120 -13.31 6.63 -15.88
N ARG A 121 -12.50 6.25 -16.87
CA ARG A 121 -12.44 6.88 -18.20
C ARG A 121 -13.31 6.21 -19.25
N GLY A 122 -14.09 5.20 -18.86
CA GLY A 122 -14.98 4.46 -19.78
C GLY A 122 -14.23 3.70 -20.88
N GLN A 123 -12.99 3.26 -20.61
CA GLN A 123 -12.19 2.53 -21.58
C GLN A 123 -12.72 1.10 -21.80
N SER A 124 -12.25 0.45 -22.86
CA SER A 124 -12.61 -0.93 -23.19
C SER A 124 -12.26 -1.90 -22.08
N THR A 125 -13.26 -2.58 -21.52
CA THR A 125 -13.05 -3.61 -20.48
C THR A 125 -12.31 -4.83 -21.03
N VAL A 126 -12.46 -5.11 -22.34
CA VAL A 126 -11.73 -6.19 -23.02
C VAL A 126 -10.24 -5.88 -23.13
N GLU A 127 -9.88 -4.65 -23.51
CA GLU A 127 -8.47 -4.23 -23.57
C GLU A 127 -7.86 -4.18 -22.17
N MET A 128 -8.60 -3.69 -21.17
CA MET A 128 -8.19 -3.70 -19.76
C MET A 128 -7.89 -5.13 -19.28
N GLU A 129 -8.77 -6.08 -19.56
CA GLU A 129 -8.59 -7.50 -19.21
C GLU A 129 -7.31 -8.07 -19.85
N GLN A 130 -7.12 -7.85 -21.15
CA GLN A 130 -5.92 -8.30 -21.87
C GLN A 130 -4.63 -7.69 -21.31
N ASN A 131 -4.67 -6.41 -20.95
CA ASN A 131 -3.52 -5.74 -20.34
C ASN A 131 -3.22 -6.31 -18.94
N LEU A 132 -4.24 -6.57 -18.12
CA LEU A 132 -4.08 -7.21 -16.82
C LEU A 132 -3.47 -8.61 -16.97
N GLU A 133 -3.97 -9.42 -17.89
CA GLU A 133 -3.42 -10.76 -18.18
C GLU A 133 -1.93 -10.68 -18.56
N ARG A 134 -1.55 -9.76 -19.44
CA ARG A 134 -0.15 -9.56 -19.86
C ARG A 134 0.74 -9.08 -18.70
N ILE A 135 0.25 -8.16 -17.86
CA ILE A 135 0.99 -7.70 -16.68
C ILE A 135 1.23 -8.87 -15.72
N VAL A 136 0.18 -9.65 -15.43
CA VAL A 136 0.26 -10.82 -14.56
C VAL A 136 1.25 -11.84 -15.14
N GLU A 137 1.15 -12.15 -16.43
CA GLU A 137 2.07 -13.06 -17.14
C GLU A 137 3.53 -12.60 -17.02
N ARG A 138 3.80 -11.31 -17.21
CA ARG A 138 5.16 -10.76 -17.08
C ARG A 138 5.73 -10.98 -15.67
N PHE A 139 4.93 -10.70 -14.63
CA PHE A 139 5.35 -10.97 -13.26
C PHE A 139 5.57 -12.46 -12.98
N GLN A 140 4.67 -13.33 -13.44
CA GLN A 140 4.80 -14.78 -13.30
C GLN A 140 6.06 -15.30 -14.03
N SER A 141 6.32 -14.86 -15.25
CA SER A 141 7.52 -15.20 -16.02
C SER A 141 8.80 -14.70 -15.37
N GLY A 142 8.73 -13.61 -14.59
CA GLY A 142 9.81 -13.11 -13.76
C GLY A 142 9.97 -13.85 -12.42
N GLY A 143 9.19 -14.91 -12.17
CA GLY A 143 9.25 -15.73 -10.96
C GLY A 143 8.43 -15.19 -9.77
N ALA A 144 7.64 -14.13 -9.95
CA ALA A 144 6.80 -13.60 -8.90
C ALA A 144 5.46 -14.35 -8.79
N ARG A 145 5.01 -14.61 -7.55
CA ARG A 145 3.59 -14.93 -7.30
C ARG A 145 2.76 -13.66 -7.37
N VAL A 146 1.57 -13.74 -7.96
CA VAL A 146 0.75 -12.54 -8.20
C VAL A 146 -0.53 -12.58 -7.37
N LEU A 147 -0.85 -11.45 -6.73
CA LEU A 147 -2.13 -11.10 -6.16
C LEU A 147 -2.73 -9.99 -7.02
N LEU A 148 -3.84 -10.26 -7.69
CA LEU A 148 -4.59 -9.26 -8.45
C LEU A 148 -5.65 -8.64 -7.53
N ALA A 149 -5.65 -7.32 -7.40
CA ALA A 149 -6.65 -6.56 -6.67
C ALA A 149 -7.67 -5.97 -7.65
N GLY A 150 -8.90 -6.44 -7.56
CA GLY A 150 -10.01 -5.97 -8.37
C GLY A 150 -10.57 -4.64 -7.89
N MET A 151 -11.37 -4.02 -8.76
CA MET A 151 -12.05 -2.75 -8.51
C MET A 151 -13.53 -2.83 -8.89
N ARG A 152 -14.30 -1.90 -8.36
CA ARG A 152 -15.71 -1.67 -8.73
C ARG A 152 -15.91 -0.23 -9.14
N LEU A 153 -16.85 0.00 -10.04
CA LEU A 153 -17.23 1.33 -10.47
C LEU A 153 -18.44 1.85 -9.68
N PRO A 154 -18.54 3.18 -9.47
CA PRO A 154 -19.74 3.78 -8.92
C PRO A 154 -20.98 3.50 -9.78
N PRO A 155 -22.21 3.50 -9.19
CA PRO A 155 -23.43 3.12 -9.89
C PRO A 155 -23.78 3.95 -11.13
N ASN A 156 -23.26 5.19 -11.22
CA ASN A 156 -23.50 6.12 -12.33
C ASN A 156 -22.84 5.70 -13.66
N TYR A 157 -21.99 4.66 -13.67
CA TYR A 157 -21.40 4.11 -14.90
C TYR A 157 -22.31 3.14 -15.64
N GLY A 158 -23.49 2.83 -15.06
CA GLY A 158 -24.45 1.89 -15.63
C GLY A 158 -24.11 0.44 -15.39
N GLY A 159 -25.14 -0.39 -15.09
CA GLY A 159 -24.95 -1.76 -14.62
C GLY A 159 -24.25 -2.68 -15.62
N ARG A 160 -24.44 -2.48 -16.92
CA ARG A 160 -23.78 -3.30 -17.95
C ARG A 160 -22.27 -3.10 -17.93
N TYR A 161 -21.82 -1.85 -18.04
CA TYR A 161 -20.39 -1.53 -18.08
C TYR A 161 -19.71 -1.87 -16.76
N ALA A 162 -20.31 -1.52 -15.62
CA ALA A 162 -19.79 -1.87 -14.30
C ALA A 162 -19.65 -3.39 -14.11
N GLY A 163 -20.63 -4.17 -14.57
CA GLY A 163 -20.57 -5.64 -14.52
C GLY A 163 -19.52 -6.23 -15.47
N GLU A 164 -19.31 -5.65 -16.65
CA GLU A 164 -18.23 -6.06 -17.57
C GLU A 164 -16.85 -5.74 -16.96
N PHE A 165 -16.73 -4.57 -16.33
CA PHE A 165 -15.52 -4.13 -15.65
C PHE A 165 -15.11 -5.05 -14.49
N GLU A 166 -16.05 -5.42 -13.60
CA GLU A 166 -15.77 -6.36 -12.50
C GLU A 166 -15.39 -7.75 -13.02
N ARG A 167 -16.09 -8.24 -14.04
CA ARG A 167 -15.81 -9.55 -14.66
C ARG A 167 -14.42 -9.62 -15.27
N ALA A 168 -13.90 -8.54 -15.84
CA ALA A 168 -12.57 -8.50 -16.43
C ALA A 168 -11.46 -8.89 -15.43
N PHE A 169 -11.55 -8.45 -14.19
CA PHE A 169 -10.62 -8.88 -13.13
C PHE A 169 -10.75 -10.36 -12.79
N ALA A 170 -11.98 -10.84 -12.66
CA ALA A 170 -12.24 -12.26 -12.35
C ALA A 170 -11.74 -13.19 -13.48
N GLN A 171 -11.94 -12.79 -14.72
CA GLN A 171 -11.49 -13.54 -15.89
C GLN A 171 -9.97 -13.54 -16.01
N ALA A 172 -9.32 -12.38 -15.87
CA ALA A 172 -7.86 -12.28 -15.89
C ALA A 172 -7.23 -13.14 -14.77
N ALA A 173 -7.76 -13.07 -13.55
CA ALA A 173 -7.27 -13.88 -12.44
C ALA A 173 -7.46 -15.39 -12.69
N SER A 174 -8.63 -15.81 -13.17
CA SER A 174 -8.94 -17.21 -13.47
C SER A 174 -8.05 -17.77 -14.57
N ARG A 175 -7.90 -17.04 -15.70
CA ARG A 175 -7.08 -17.50 -16.83
C ARG A 175 -5.60 -17.61 -16.48
N ARG A 176 -5.12 -16.76 -15.56
CA ARG A 176 -3.72 -16.77 -15.11
C ARG A 176 -3.47 -17.61 -13.86
N GLY A 177 -4.51 -18.15 -13.24
CA GLY A 177 -4.39 -18.97 -12.03
C GLY A 177 -3.81 -18.22 -10.84
N VAL A 178 -4.18 -16.92 -10.67
CA VAL A 178 -3.67 -16.07 -9.60
C VAL A 178 -4.74 -15.78 -8.54
N VAL A 179 -4.29 -15.40 -7.35
CA VAL A 179 -5.19 -14.98 -6.27
C VAL A 179 -5.86 -13.66 -6.66
N LEU A 180 -7.18 -13.59 -6.50
CA LEU A 180 -7.97 -12.38 -6.68
C LEU A 180 -8.48 -11.88 -5.32
N MET A 181 -8.17 -10.62 -5.00
CA MET A 181 -8.93 -9.83 -4.05
C MET A 181 -10.05 -9.14 -4.84
N PRO A 182 -11.34 -9.46 -4.65
CA PRO A 182 -12.39 -8.99 -5.56
C PRO A 182 -12.56 -7.47 -5.61
N PHE A 183 -12.34 -6.78 -4.48
CA PHE A 183 -12.50 -5.33 -4.39
C PHE A 183 -11.48 -4.72 -3.41
N LEU A 184 -10.53 -3.96 -3.93
CA LEU A 184 -9.47 -3.31 -3.13
C LEU A 184 -10.05 -2.32 -2.10
N LEU A 185 -11.11 -1.58 -2.47
CA LEU A 185 -11.75 -0.56 -1.64
C LEU A 185 -12.93 -1.11 -0.81
N GLU A 186 -12.96 -2.40 -0.52
CA GLU A 186 -14.01 -3.00 0.31
C GLU A 186 -14.10 -2.33 1.69
N GLY A 187 -15.27 -1.75 1.99
CA GLY A 187 -15.54 -0.99 3.22
C GLY A 187 -14.96 0.42 3.24
N VAL A 188 -14.39 0.90 2.12
CA VAL A 188 -13.83 2.25 1.97
C VAL A 188 -14.49 3.01 0.83
N GLY A 189 -14.68 2.36 -0.31
CA GLY A 189 -15.26 2.99 -1.50
C GLY A 189 -16.67 3.50 -1.26
N GLY A 190 -16.90 4.79 -1.53
CA GLY A 190 -18.18 5.44 -1.35
C GLY A 190 -18.50 5.88 0.09
N GLU A 191 -17.60 5.63 1.06
CA GLU A 191 -17.76 6.11 2.44
C GLU A 191 -17.08 7.49 2.60
N PRO A 192 -17.82 8.60 2.76
CA PRO A 192 -17.24 9.94 2.77
C PRO A 192 -16.19 10.17 3.85
N SER A 193 -16.34 9.54 5.02
CA SER A 193 -15.40 9.69 6.15
C SER A 193 -14.05 9.00 5.90
N LEU A 194 -14.00 8.06 4.95
CA LEU A 194 -12.82 7.28 4.61
C LEU A 194 -12.15 7.71 3.31
N ASN A 195 -12.72 8.73 2.63
CA ASN A 195 -12.18 9.27 1.38
C ASN A 195 -11.89 10.75 1.52
N LEU A 196 -10.94 11.24 0.72
CA LEU A 196 -10.64 12.66 0.59
C LEU A 196 -11.83 13.40 -0.05
N PRO A 197 -11.84 14.74 -0.06
CA PRO A 197 -12.95 15.51 -0.63
C PRO A 197 -13.28 15.22 -2.09
N ASP A 198 -12.36 14.60 -2.84
CA ASP A 198 -12.58 14.16 -4.22
C ASP A 198 -13.47 12.89 -4.33
N GLY A 199 -13.71 12.21 -3.21
CA GLY A 199 -14.57 11.04 -3.11
C GLY A 199 -14.01 9.73 -3.68
N ILE A 200 -12.77 9.72 -4.18
CA ILE A 200 -12.16 8.56 -4.83
C ILE A 200 -10.81 8.14 -4.23
N HIS A 201 -10.12 9.04 -3.54
CA HIS A 201 -8.86 8.71 -2.88
C HIS A 201 -9.07 8.51 -1.38
N PRO A 202 -8.60 7.40 -0.80
CA PRO A 202 -8.77 7.11 0.63
C PRO A 202 -7.98 8.08 1.52
N THR A 203 -8.53 8.37 2.70
CA THR A 203 -7.81 8.98 3.81
C THR A 203 -6.78 8.02 4.41
N ALA A 204 -5.92 8.47 5.34
CA ALA A 204 -5.01 7.60 6.08
C ALA A 204 -5.73 6.43 6.77
N GLU A 205 -6.96 6.65 7.26
CA GLU A 205 -7.80 5.60 7.86
C GLU A 205 -8.35 4.66 6.78
N GLY A 206 -8.80 5.17 5.63
CA GLY A 206 -9.19 4.36 4.49
C GLY A 206 -8.05 3.44 4.04
N HIS A 207 -6.82 3.95 3.94
CA HIS A 207 -5.64 3.16 3.62
C HIS A 207 -5.32 2.08 4.67
N ARG A 208 -5.57 2.34 5.95
CA ARG A 208 -5.43 1.34 7.01
C ARG A 208 -6.40 0.17 6.77
N ILE A 209 -7.67 0.47 6.50
CA ILE A 209 -8.69 -0.55 6.22
C ILE A 209 -8.32 -1.36 4.97
N ILE A 210 -7.84 -0.71 3.90
CA ILE A 210 -7.36 -1.40 2.69
C ILE A 210 -6.25 -2.40 3.04
N ALA A 211 -5.26 -1.99 3.83
CA ALA A 211 -4.17 -2.88 4.24
C ALA A 211 -4.68 -4.08 5.06
N ASP A 212 -5.63 -3.85 5.98
CA ASP A 212 -6.23 -4.91 6.79
C ASP A 212 -7.03 -5.89 5.94
N ARG A 213 -7.79 -5.40 4.95
CA ARG A 213 -8.58 -6.24 4.03
C ARG A 213 -7.71 -7.02 3.04
N LEU A 214 -6.59 -6.46 2.61
CA LEU A 214 -5.65 -7.12 1.69
C LEU A 214 -4.82 -8.20 2.41
N TRP A 215 -4.56 -8.03 3.69
CA TRP A 215 -3.71 -8.93 4.48
C TRP A 215 -4.07 -10.41 4.38
N PRO A 216 -5.35 -10.84 4.52
CA PRO A 216 -5.72 -12.26 4.42
C PRO A 216 -5.38 -12.90 3.07
N TYR A 217 -5.35 -12.12 1.99
CA TYR A 217 -4.96 -12.59 0.65
C TYR A 217 -3.44 -12.69 0.50
N LEU A 218 -2.70 -11.82 1.20
CA LEU A 218 -1.24 -11.79 1.14
C LEU A 218 -0.58 -12.88 2.00
N VAL A 219 -1.10 -13.13 3.21
CA VAL A 219 -0.50 -14.07 4.18
C VAL A 219 -0.22 -15.46 3.60
N PRO A 220 -1.13 -16.12 2.85
CA PRO A 220 -0.85 -17.44 2.27
C PRO A 220 0.28 -17.43 1.24
N MET A 221 0.68 -16.25 0.77
CA MET A 221 1.77 -16.06 -0.18
C MET A 221 3.12 -15.77 0.50
N LEU A 222 3.14 -15.58 1.83
CA LEU A 222 4.35 -15.28 2.58
C LEU A 222 5.08 -16.55 2.99
N SER A 223 6.40 -16.45 3.16
CA SER A 223 7.22 -17.47 3.80
C SER A 223 8.12 -16.81 4.84
N LYS A 224 8.27 -17.42 5.97
CA LYS A 224 9.19 -16.99 7.02
C LYS A 224 10.63 -17.29 6.68
#